data_497632c12622f029e525a6677fe5538f
#
_entry.id   497632c12622f029e525a6677fe5538f
#
_cell.length_a   1.000
_cell.length_b   1.000
_cell.length_c   1.000
_cell.angle_alpha   90.00
_cell.angle_beta   90.00
_cell.angle_gamma   90.00
#
_symmetry.space_group_name_H-M   'P 1'
#
loop_
_entity.id
_entity.type
_entity.pdbx_description
1 polymer ?
#
loop_
_entity_poly.entity_id
_entity_poly.type
_entity_poly.pdbx_seq_one_letter_code
_entity_poly.pdbx_strand_id
1 'polypeptide(L)'
;MNKILIVNASKNFGHSQGKLNDYLTEVAKETLTSLGHDVKTTRIDDGYDTTAEVEKYLWADSVIYQFPAWWMEAPWIMKKYVDEVFTAGHGKLYESDGRTRSDASKKYGSGGLIQGKKYMFSMTWNAPAEAFTEAGQFFEGKGIDADLFPFHKANQFLGMSPLPTFMCNDVMKAPQIDRDVVRYKAHLEKNFPEK
;
A
#
# COMPACT_ATOMS: atom_id res chain seq x y z
N MET A 1 2.14 -19.55 -7.07
CA MET A 1 2.43 -19.09 -5.71
C MET A 1 3.11 -17.73 -5.83
N ASN A 2 2.51 -16.66 -5.31
CA ASN A 2 3.14 -15.34 -5.24
C ASN A 2 3.70 -15.13 -3.84
N LYS A 3 4.75 -14.31 -3.75
CA LYS A 3 5.32 -13.84 -2.49
C LYS A 3 4.77 -12.46 -2.21
N ILE A 4 4.09 -12.28 -1.10
CA ILE A 4 3.37 -11.05 -0.79
C ILE A 4 3.87 -10.48 0.55
N LEU A 5 4.29 -9.24 0.53
CA LEU A 5 4.60 -8.47 1.74
C LEU A 5 3.40 -7.60 2.10
N ILE A 6 2.94 -7.66 3.35
CA ILE A 6 1.93 -6.73 3.88
C ILE A 6 2.63 -5.78 4.86
N VAL A 7 2.62 -4.49 4.55
CA VAL A 7 3.16 -3.42 5.40
C VAL A 7 1.98 -2.73 6.09
N ASN A 8 1.88 -2.89 7.41
CA ASN A 8 0.78 -2.36 8.21
C ASN A 8 1.25 -1.12 8.99
N ALA A 9 0.61 0.02 8.73
CA ALA A 9 0.81 1.29 9.45
C ALA A 9 -0.29 1.58 10.48
N SER A 10 -0.90 0.54 11.06
CA SER A 10 -1.78 0.72 12.21
C SER A 10 -1.02 1.31 13.40
N LYS A 11 -1.65 2.22 14.12
CA LYS A 11 -1.06 2.85 15.31
C LYS A 11 -2.14 3.29 16.28
N ASN A 12 -1.85 3.16 17.56
CA ASN A 12 -2.65 3.80 18.59
C ASN A 12 -2.28 5.30 18.63
N PHE A 13 -3.16 6.14 18.12
CA PHE A 13 -2.95 7.58 18.08
C PHE A 13 -4.29 8.34 18.06
N GLY A 14 -4.44 9.36 18.91
CA GLY A 14 -5.66 10.14 19.01
C GLY A 14 -6.88 9.26 19.38
N HIS A 15 -7.87 9.24 18.50
CA HIS A 15 -9.08 8.42 18.68
C HIS A 15 -8.96 7.03 18.04
N SER A 16 -7.89 6.75 17.32
CA SER A 16 -7.65 5.46 16.66
C SER A 16 -6.88 4.52 17.59
N GLN A 17 -7.39 3.29 17.73
CA GLN A 17 -6.67 2.21 18.43
C GLN A 17 -5.85 1.32 17.47
N GLY A 18 -5.88 1.58 16.17
CA GLY A 18 -5.21 0.77 15.14
C GLY A 18 -5.89 -0.57 14.84
N LYS A 19 -6.82 -1.03 15.67
CA LYS A 19 -7.38 -2.39 15.64
C LYS A 19 -8.00 -2.81 14.31
N LEU A 20 -8.68 -1.90 13.59
CA LEU A 20 -9.30 -2.25 12.31
C LEU A 20 -8.24 -2.58 11.25
N ASN A 21 -7.17 -1.80 11.18
CA ASN A 21 -6.09 -2.07 10.21
C ASN A 21 -5.29 -3.32 10.60
N ASP A 22 -5.10 -3.60 11.89
CA ASP A 22 -4.51 -4.86 12.36
C ASP A 22 -5.41 -6.05 11.95
N TYR A 23 -6.72 -5.94 12.17
CA TYR A 23 -7.69 -6.97 11.77
C TYR A 23 -7.70 -7.21 10.24
N LEU A 24 -7.73 -6.15 9.43
CA LEU A 24 -7.69 -6.29 7.97
C LEU A 24 -6.35 -6.89 7.50
N THR A 25 -5.25 -6.62 8.20
CA THR A 25 -3.96 -7.27 7.93
C THR A 25 -4.05 -8.78 8.13
N GLU A 26 -4.65 -9.24 9.23
CA GLU A 26 -4.83 -10.69 9.48
C GLU A 26 -5.81 -11.30 8.47
N VAL A 27 -6.91 -10.64 8.14
CA VAL A 27 -7.83 -11.08 7.08
C VAL A 27 -7.09 -11.26 5.75
N ALA A 28 -6.23 -10.31 5.36
CA ALA A 28 -5.46 -10.42 4.14
C ALA A 28 -4.47 -11.58 4.19
N LYS A 29 -3.72 -11.71 5.28
CA LYS A 29 -2.75 -12.79 5.49
C LYS A 29 -3.41 -14.16 5.42
N GLU A 30 -4.51 -14.38 6.16
CA GLU A 30 -5.25 -15.64 6.14
C GLU A 30 -5.80 -15.96 4.74
N THR A 31 -6.45 -14.99 4.09
CA THR A 31 -7.01 -15.16 2.74
C THR A 31 -5.93 -15.52 1.73
N LEU A 32 -4.84 -14.76 1.68
CA LEU A 32 -3.76 -14.99 0.72
C LEU A 32 -3.02 -16.32 0.97
N THR A 33 -2.85 -16.68 2.24
CA THR A 33 -2.24 -17.97 2.60
C THR A 33 -3.16 -19.14 2.19
N SER A 34 -4.48 -19.01 2.37
CA SER A 34 -5.44 -20.04 1.93
C SER A 34 -5.49 -20.22 0.41
N LEU A 35 -5.16 -19.16 -0.36
CA LEU A 35 -5.00 -19.20 -1.81
C LEU A 35 -3.62 -19.74 -2.26
N GLY A 36 -2.80 -20.23 -1.33
CA GLY A 36 -1.50 -20.85 -1.63
C GLY A 36 -0.38 -19.83 -1.86
N HIS A 37 -0.50 -18.61 -1.40
CA HIS A 37 0.57 -17.59 -1.47
C HIS A 37 1.46 -17.63 -0.23
N ASP A 38 2.72 -17.19 -0.38
CA ASP A 38 3.66 -17.00 0.73
C ASP A 38 3.58 -15.55 1.21
N VAL A 39 3.25 -15.34 2.49
CA VAL A 39 2.96 -14.01 3.04
C VAL A 39 3.91 -13.66 4.17
N LYS A 40 4.56 -12.50 4.07
CA LYS A 40 5.27 -11.84 5.16
C LYS A 40 4.57 -10.57 5.58
N THR A 41 4.68 -10.21 6.84
CA THR A 41 4.09 -8.98 7.38
C THR A 41 5.14 -8.14 8.08
N THR A 42 4.95 -6.82 8.03
CA THR A 42 5.66 -5.85 8.87
C THR A 42 4.63 -4.92 9.50
N ARG A 43 4.58 -4.85 10.83
CA ARG A 43 3.83 -3.83 11.53
C ARG A 43 4.80 -2.71 11.92
N ILE A 44 4.66 -1.55 11.30
CA ILE A 44 5.63 -0.45 11.40
C ILE A 44 5.80 0.02 12.87
N ASP A 45 4.70 0.07 13.63
CA ASP A 45 4.69 0.56 15.01
C ASP A 45 5.46 -0.34 15.99
N ASP A 46 5.72 -1.60 15.62
CA ASP A 46 6.53 -2.53 16.41
C ASP A 46 8.05 -2.33 16.20
N GLY A 47 8.43 -1.44 15.29
CA GLY A 47 9.80 -1.24 14.85
C GLY A 47 10.20 -2.15 13.70
N TYR A 48 11.25 -1.77 12.99
CA TYR A 48 11.80 -2.53 11.85
C TYR A 48 13.27 -2.19 11.64
N ASP A 49 13.99 -3.14 11.04
CA ASP A 49 15.35 -2.92 10.51
C ASP A 49 15.25 -2.60 9.01
N THR A 50 15.79 -1.47 8.58
CA THR A 50 15.67 -0.99 7.20
C THR A 50 16.31 -1.95 6.19
N THR A 51 17.40 -2.61 6.54
CA THR A 51 18.07 -3.59 5.67
C THR A 51 17.21 -4.83 5.49
N ALA A 52 16.62 -5.33 6.58
CA ALA A 52 15.71 -6.46 6.53
C ALA A 52 14.45 -6.14 5.72
N GLU A 53 13.93 -4.90 5.81
CA GLU A 53 12.79 -4.48 5.01
C GLU A 53 13.14 -4.41 3.52
N VAL A 54 14.29 -3.88 3.13
CA VAL A 54 14.78 -3.92 1.73
C VAL A 54 14.80 -5.35 1.20
N GLU A 55 15.29 -6.32 1.97
CA GLU A 55 15.29 -7.74 1.57
C GLU A 55 13.86 -8.31 1.43
N LYS A 56 12.90 -7.84 2.22
CA LYS A 56 11.48 -8.22 2.05
C LYS A 56 10.91 -7.67 0.73
N TYR A 57 11.25 -6.43 0.32
CA TYR A 57 10.86 -5.89 -0.99
C TYR A 57 11.49 -6.68 -2.15
N LEU A 58 12.75 -7.08 -2.03
CA LEU A 58 13.41 -7.93 -3.03
C LEU A 58 12.75 -9.31 -3.12
N TRP A 59 12.38 -9.88 -1.99
CA TRP A 59 11.73 -11.18 -1.90
C TRP A 59 10.28 -11.16 -2.46
N ALA A 60 9.51 -10.11 -2.19
CA ALA A 60 8.09 -10.03 -2.56
C ALA A 60 7.89 -9.84 -4.07
N ASP A 61 6.88 -10.48 -4.64
CA ASP A 61 6.35 -10.18 -5.98
C ASP A 61 5.36 -9.01 -5.92
N SER A 62 4.70 -8.85 -4.77
CA SER A 62 3.72 -7.78 -4.54
C SER A 62 3.78 -7.26 -3.10
N VAL A 63 3.48 -5.98 -2.92
CA VAL A 63 3.41 -5.33 -1.61
C VAL A 63 2.01 -4.77 -1.39
N ILE A 64 1.39 -5.11 -0.27
CA ILE A 64 0.13 -4.52 0.20
C ILE A 64 0.44 -3.54 1.33
N TYR A 65 0.05 -2.30 1.18
CA TYR A 65 0.14 -1.30 2.23
C TYR A 65 -1.21 -1.18 2.90
N GLN A 66 -1.32 -1.57 4.17
CA GLN A 66 -2.52 -1.47 4.99
C GLN A 66 -2.40 -0.30 5.95
N PHE A 67 -3.27 0.71 5.83
CA PHE A 67 -3.18 1.92 6.66
C PHE A 67 -4.51 2.67 6.84
N PRO A 68 -4.69 3.38 7.96
CA PRO A 68 -5.75 4.35 8.09
C PRO A 68 -5.41 5.63 7.35
N ALA A 69 -6.41 6.32 6.80
CA ALA A 69 -6.22 7.68 6.32
C ALA A 69 -6.18 8.66 7.51
N TRP A 70 -5.12 9.44 7.61
CA TRP A 70 -4.99 10.55 8.55
C TRP A 70 -4.70 11.83 7.79
N TRP A 71 -5.58 12.83 7.94
CA TRP A 71 -5.40 14.13 7.28
C TRP A 71 -5.09 14.01 5.78
N MET A 72 -5.97 13.28 5.07
CA MET A 72 -5.97 13.10 3.60
C MET A 72 -4.81 12.27 3.04
N GLU A 73 -4.01 11.62 3.89
CA GLU A 73 -2.89 10.78 3.45
C GLU A 73 -2.70 9.55 4.33
N ALA A 74 -1.69 8.74 3.99
CA ALA A 74 -1.20 7.70 4.88
C ALA A 74 -0.64 8.31 6.18
N PRO A 75 -0.67 7.60 7.32
CA PRO A 75 -0.11 8.09 8.57
C PRO A 75 1.37 8.45 8.43
N TRP A 76 1.83 9.43 9.21
CA TRP A 76 3.22 9.85 9.23
C TRP A 76 4.22 8.69 9.44
N ILE A 77 3.85 7.64 10.19
CA ILE A 77 4.71 6.46 10.36
C ILE A 77 4.91 5.71 9.05
N MET A 78 3.92 5.66 8.14
CA MET A 78 4.07 5.09 6.80
C MET A 78 5.05 5.92 5.97
N LYS A 79 4.93 7.26 6.03
CA LYS A 79 5.86 8.14 5.31
C LYS A 79 7.29 7.99 5.81
N LYS A 80 7.48 7.92 7.15
CA LYS A 80 8.78 7.63 7.76
C LYS A 80 9.35 6.30 7.26
N TYR A 81 8.54 5.23 7.27
CA TYR A 81 8.93 3.91 6.77
C TYR A 81 9.38 3.96 5.30
N VAL A 82 8.60 4.60 4.44
CA VAL A 82 8.93 4.75 3.02
C VAL A 82 10.24 5.52 2.85
N ASP A 83 10.43 6.63 3.56
CA ASP A 83 11.64 7.44 3.46
C ASP A 83 12.88 6.65 3.89
N GLU A 84 12.81 5.92 4.99
CA GLU A 84 13.94 5.16 5.52
C GLU A 84 14.26 3.93 4.65
N VAL A 85 13.24 3.11 4.35
CA VAL A 85 13.43 1.85 3.63
C VAL A 85 13.80 2.08 2.16
N PHE A 86 13.13 3.02 1.48
CA PHE A 86 13.45 3.30 0.08
C PHE A 86 14.83 3.95 -0.04
N THR A 87 15.20 4.84 0.88
CA THR A 87 16.56 5.41 0.91
C THR A 87 17.61 4.33 1.13
N ALA A 88 17.39 3.42 2.09
CA ALA A 88 18.30 2.28 2.31
C ALA A 88 18.34 1.30 1.11
N GLY A 89 17.32 1.33 0.27
CA GLY A 89 17.19 0.51 -0.93
C GLY A 89 18.00 0.98 -2.15
N HIS A 90 18.77 2.07 -2.06
CA HIS A 90 19.64 2.51 -3.16
C HIS A 90 20.61 1.40 -3.61
N GLY A 91 20.74 1.20 -4.90
CA GLY A 91 21.51 0.11 -5.51
C GLY A 91 20.82 -1.26 -5.49
N LYS A 92 19.64 -1.39 -4.84
CA LYS A 92 18.86 -2.64 -4.76
C LYS A 92 17.42 -2.46 -5.26
N LEU A 93 16.70 -1.46 -4.78
CA LEU A 93 15.34 -1.14 -5.21
C LEU A 93 15.30 -0.14 -6.36
N TYR A 94 16.26 0.74 -6.43
CA TYR A 94 16.48 1.70 -7.50
C TYR A 94 17.97 2.06 -7.60
N GLU A 95 18.44 2.45 -8.79
CA GLU A 95 19.82 2.86 -9.02
C GLU A 95 19.98 4.38 -9.01
N SER A 96 19.05 5.08 -9.66
CA SER A 96 19.07 6.53 -9.83
C SER A 96 17.66 7.03 -10.20
N ASP A 97 17.55 8.28 -10.60
CA ASP A 97 16.30 8.79 -11.20
C ASP A 97 16.06 8.32 -12.64
N GLY A 98 17.00 7.59 -13.22
CA GLY A 98 16.92 7.01 -14.57
C GLY A 98 17.43 7.92 -15.68
N ARG A 99 17.57 9.22 -15.47
CA ARG A 99 18.07 10.15 -16.50
C ARG A 99 19.57 9.95 -16.75
N THR A 100 19.97 10.04 -18.01
CA THR A 100 21.38 10.07 -18.39
C THR A 100 21.63 11.17 -19.42
N ARG A 101 22.86 11.69 -19.48
CA ARG A 101 23.27 12.66 -20.51
C ARG A 101 23.48 12.01 -21.89
N SER A 102 23.76 10.70 -21.88
CA SER A 102 24.06 9.93 -23.11
C SER A 102 22.81 9.43 -23.83
N ASP A 103 21.65 9.42 -23.16
CA ASP A 103 20.39 8.92 -23.72
C ASP A 103 19.21 9.79 -23.24
N ALA A 104 18.79 10.72 -24.06
CA ALA A 104 17.69 11.63 -23.79
C ALA A 104 16.30 10.95 -23.78
N SER A 105 16.18 9.70 -24.20
CA SER A 105 14.94 8.93 -24.13
C SER A 105 14.62 8.47 -22.70
N LYS A 106 15.64 8.35 -21.85
CA LYS A 106 15.50 7.98 -20.44
C LYS A 106 14.96 9.15 -19.63
N LYS A 107 13.82 8.92 -19.00
CA LYS A 107 13.07 9.95 -18.26
C LYS A 107 13.23 9.78 -16.76
N TYR A 108 12.95 10.85 -16.01
CA TYR A 108 12.86 10.81 -14.57
C TYR A 108 11.88 9.74 -14.09
N GLY A 109 12.28 8.94 -13.09
CA GLY A 109 11.51 7.84 -12.54
C GLY A 109 11.70 6.50 -13.28
N SER A 110 12.66 6.39 -14.21
CA SER A 110 12.94 5.15 -14.95
C SER A 110 14.10 4.31 -14.36
N GLY A 111 14.66 4.71 -13.23
CA GLY A 111 15.82 4.06 -12.60
C GLY A 111 15.48 2.97 -11.58
N GLY A 112 14.22 2.56 -11.48
CA GLY A 112 13.77 1.51 -10.57
C GLY A 112 14.30 0.13 -10.97
N LEU A 113 14.75 -0.67 -10.00
CA LEU A 113 15.36 -1.98 -10.22
C LEU A 113 14.41 -3.15 -9.96
N ILE A 114 13.24 -2.91 -9.35
CA ILE A 114 12.26 -3.97 -9.04
C ILE A 114 11.08 -3.94 -10.02
N GLN A 115 11.39 -3.86 -11.30
CA GLN A 115 10.42 -3.91 -12.40
C GLN A 115 9.59 -5.20 -12.38
N GLY A 116 8.32 -5.09 -12.76
CA GLY A 116 7.39 -6.22 -12.80
C GLY A 116 6.73 -6.58 -11.46
N LYS A 117 7.24 -6.06 -10.34
CA LYS A 117 6.57 -6.19 -9.05
C LYS A 117 5.36 -5.25 -8.98
N LYS A 118 4.40 -5.59 -8.11
CA LYS A 118 3.15 -4.85 -7.96
C LYS A 118 3.00 -4.30 -6.56
N TYR A 119 2.14 -3.30 -6.40
CA TYR A 119 1.71 -2.84 -5.08
C TYR A 119 0.22 -2.57 -5.07
N MET A 120 -0.39 -2.65 -3.89
CA MET A 120 -1.80 -2.36 -3.63
C MET A 120 -1.92 -1.51 -2.37
N PHE A 121 -2.74 -0.47 -2.42
CA PHE A 121 -3.16 0.21 -1.22
C PHE A 121 -4.44 -0.41 -0.68
N SER A 122 -4.48 -0.66 0.62
CA SER A 122 -5.64 -1.09 1.37
C SER A 122 -5.80 -0.16 2.56
N MET A 123 -6.90 0.56 2.63
CA MET A 123 -7.03 1.64 3.60
C MET A 123 -8.41 1.72 4.25
N THR A 124 -8.44 2.40 5.38
CA THR A 124 -9.66 2.70 6.11
C THR A 124 -9.83 4.22 6.22
N TRP A 125 -11.03 4.72 5.98
CA TRP A 125 -11.33 6.15 6.03
C TRP A 125 -12.70 6.42 6.62
N ASN A 126 -12.79 7.43 7.48
CA ASN A 126 -14.07 7.89 7.99
C ASN A 126 -14.69 8.94 7.07
N ALA A 127 -14.79 8.60 5.77
CA ALA A 127 -15.50 9.37 4.75
C ALA A 127 -16.34 8.40 3.90
N PRO A 128 -17.55 8.80 3.48
CA PRO A 128 -18.39 7.95 2.63
C PRO A 128 -17.81 7.84 1.21
N ALA A 129 -18.16 6.80 0.48
CA ALA A 129 -17.60 6.52 -0.85
C ALA A 129 -17.88 7.64 -1.86
N GLU A 130 -19.08 8.23 -1.81
CA GLU A 130 -19.49 9.34 -2.67
C GLU A 130 -18.62 10.60 -2.50
N ALA A 131 -17.97 10.77 -1.34
CA ALA A 131 -17.04 11.88 -1.12
C ALA A 131 -15.89 11.88 -2.15
N PHE A 132 -15.50 10.70 -2.65
CA PHE A 132 -14.42 10.51 -3.61
C PHE A 132 -14.90 10.41 -5.07
N THR A 133 -16.14 9.94 -5.29
CA THR A 133 -16.61 9.54 -6.62
C THR A 133 -17.52 10.56 -7.28
N GLU A 134 -18.11 11.49 -6.52
CA GLU A 134 -19.03 12.48 -7.05
C GLU A 134 -18.37 13.85 -7.20
N ALA A 135 -18.52 14.47 -8.37
CA ALA A 135 -17.88 15.74 -8.71
C ALA A 135 -18.27 16.91 -7.79
N GLY A 136 -19.46 16.87 -7.18
CA GLY A 136 -19.95 17.89 -6.24
C GLY A 136 -19.52 17.68 -4.78
N GLN A 137 -18.78 16.61 -4.50
CA GLN A 137 -18.32 16.24 -3.16
C GLN A 137 -16.89 16.71 -2.90
N PHE A 138 -16.40 16.50 -1.67
CA PHE A 138 -15.16 17.08 -1.17
C PHE A 138 -13.92 16.77 -2.02
N PHE A 139 -13.80 15.55 -2.55
CA PHE A 139 -12.69 15.14 -3.40
C PHE A 139 -12.97 15.31 -4.90
N GLU A 140 -14.02 16.08 -5.26
CA GLU A 140 -14.31 16.53 -6.63
C GLU A 140 -14.46 15.39 -7.65
N GLY A 141 -14.83 14.19 -7.21
CA GLY A 141 -14.97 13.01 -8.09
C GLY A 141 -13.67 12.45 -8.63
N LYS A 142 -12.52 12.88 -8.10
CA LYS A 142 -11.18 12.46 -8.58
C LYS A 142 -10.78 11.06 -8.17
N GLY A 143 -11.52 10.45 -7.23
CA GLY A 143 -11.19 9.13 -6.69
C GLY A 143 -10.01 9.15 -5.72
N ILE A 144 -9.85 8.04 -5.00
CA ILE A 144 -8.84 7.91 -3.94
C ILE A 144 -7.39 7.91 -4.48
N ASP A 145 -7.16 7.37 -5.67
CA ASP A 145 -5.81 7.28 -6.23
C ASP A 145 -5.24 8.65 -6.61
N ALA A 146 -6.11 9.65 -6.85
CA ALA A 146 -5.67 11.03 -7.05
C ALA A 146 -5.14 11.68 -5.76
N ASP A 147 -5.74 11.35 -4.62
CA ASP A 147 -5.29 11.80 -3.32
C ASP A 147 -3.97 11.14 -2.90
N LEU A 148 -3.80 9.86 -3.25
CA LEU A 148 -2.59 9.08 -2.99
C LEU A 148 -1.50 9.23 -4.08
N PHE A 149 -1.63 10.19 -4.99
CA PHE A 149 -0.72 10.35 -6.12
C PHE A 149 0.78 10.38 -5.74
N PRO A 150 1.24 11.11 -4.71
CA PRO A 150 2.64 11.08 -4.29
C PRO A 150 3.12 9.70 -3.86
N PHE A 151 2.26 8.94 -3.16
CA PHE A 151 2.60 7.58 -2.73
C PHE A 151 2.63 6.59 -3.90
N HIS A 152 1.74 6.74 -4.88
CA HIS A 152 1.86 6.01 -6.15
C HIS A 152 3.20 6.29 -6.83
N LYS A 153 3.61 7.56 -6.91
CA LYS A 153 4.87 7.95 -7.54
C LYS A 153 6.10 7.40 -6.83
N ALA A 154 6.09 7.32 -5.49
CA ALA A 154 7.17 6.70 -4.73
C ALA A 154 7.36 5.22 -5.11
N ASN A 155 6.28 4.45 -5.20
CA ASN A 155 6.34 3.03 -5.61
C ASN A 155 6.73 2.86 -7.09
N GLN A 156 6.18 3.70 -7.98
CA GLN A 156 6.52 3.68 -9.40
C GLN A 156 7.99 4.05 -9.66
N PHE A 157 8.57 4.90 -8.81
CA PHE A 157 10.00 5.23 -8.90
C PHE A 157 10.90 4.01 -8.68
N LEU A 158 10.46 3.04 -7.90
CA LEU A 158 11.14 1.75 -7.72
C LEU A 158 10.91 0.78 -8.90
N GLY A 159 10.00 1.10 -9.82
CA GLY A 159 9.61 0.27 -10.97
C GLY A 159 8.36 -0.59 -10.74
N MET A 160 7.66 -0.41 -9.63
CA MET A 160 6.46 -1.19 -9.31
C MET A 160 5.22 -0.66 -10.03
N SER A 161 4.25 -1.53 -10.29
CA SER A 161 2.96 -1.19 -10.91
C SER A 161 1.81 -1.31 -9.90
N PRO A 162 0.81 -0.41 -9.94
CA PRO A 162 -0.33 -0.46 -9.03
C PRO A 162 -1.29 -1.60 -9.35
N LEU A 163 -1.84 -2.21 -8.32
CA LEU A 163 -3.11 -2.94 -8.34
C LEU A 163 -4.23 -1.99 -7.88
N PRO A 164 -5.49 -2.29 -8.16
CA PRO A 164 -6.61 -1.46 -7.71
C PRO A 164 -6.61 -1.26 -6.20
N THR A 165 -6.79 -0.03 -5.76
CA THR A 165 -6.87 0.33 -4.34
C THR A 165 -8.16 -0.21 -3.71
N PHE A 166 -8.05 -0.76 -2.49
CA PHE A 166 -9.20 -1.13 -1.66
C PHE A 166 -9.42 -0.12 -0.54
N MET A 167 -10.68 0.19 -0.24
CA MET A 167 -11.03 1.11 0.83
C MET A 167 -12.26 0.65 1.61
N CYS A 168 -12.16 0.68 2.94
CA CYS A 168 -13.28 0.67 3.87
C CYS A 168 -13.68 2.13 4.15
N ASN A 169 -14.93 2.46 3.89
CA ASN A 169 -15.48 3.80 4.09
C ASN A 169 -16.28 3.90 5.39
N ASP A 170 -16.47 5.14 5.87
CA ASP A 170 -17.33 5.46 7.04
C ASP A 170 -17.03 4.63 8.30
N VAL A 171 -15.76 4.27 8.50
CA VAL A 171 -15.35 3.27 9.51
C VAL A 171 -15.59 3.68 10.98
N MET A 172 -15.93 4.94 11.24
CA MET A 172 -16.30 5.42 12.58
C MET A 172 -17.77 5.83 12.67
N LYS A 173 -18.31 6.48 11.63
CA LYS A 173 -19.65 7.06 11.66
C LYS A 173 -20.73 6.02 11.33
N ALA A 174 -20.49 5.18 10.33
CA ALA A 174 -21.42 4.14 9.89
C ALA A 174 -20.68 2.85 9.48
N PRO A 175 -19.94 2.21 10.40
CA PRO A 175 -19.08 1.07 10.07
C PRO A 175 -19.90 -0.12 9.56
N GLN A 176 -19.43 -0.74 8.48
CA GLN A 176 -20.00 -1.93 7.85
C GLN A 176 -18.95 -3.03 7.75
N ILE A 177 -18.29 -3.34 8.86
CA ILE A 177 -17.05 -4.14 8.90
C ILE A 177 -17.25 -5.53 8.28
N ASP A 178 -18.34 -6.23 8.59
CA ASP A 178 -18.59 -7.57 8.05
C ASP A 178 -18.71 -7.54 6.50
N ARG A 179 -19.44 -6.55 5.98
CA ARG A 179 -19.57 -6.33 4.54
C ARG A 179 -18.21 -5.97 3.91
N ASP A 180 -17.44 -5.13 4.57
CA ASP A 180 -16.15 -4.68 4.06
C ASP A 180 -15.12 -5.81 4.06
N VAL A 181 -15.17 -6.71 5.05
CA VAL A 181 -14.35 -7.93 5.07
C VAL A 181 -14.70 -8.85 3.89
N VAL A 182 -15.98 -9.05 3.60
CA VAL A 182 -16.40 -9.85 2.41
C VAL A 182 -15.90 -9.21 1.12
N ARG A 183 -16.04 -7.89 0.97
CA ARG A 183 -15.54 -7.13 -0.18
C ARG A 183 -14.00 -7.22 -0.29
N TYR A 184 -13.31 -7.16 0.84
CA TYR A 184 -11.85 -7.22 0.86
C TYR A 184 -11.34 -8.60 0.45
N LYS A 185 -11.92 -9.67 0.96
CA LYS A 185 -11.58 -11.04 0.52
C LYS A 185 -11.79 -11.21 -0.97
N ALA A 186 -12.94 -10.82 -1.51
CA ALA A 186 -13.20 -10.87 -2.95
C ALA A 186 -12.23 -10.01 -3.77
N HIS A 187 -11.82 -8.85 -3.24
CA HIS A 187 -10.81 -7.99 -3.88
C HIS A 187 -9.43 -8.66 -3.91
N LEU A 188 -9.03 -9.31 -2.82
CA LEU A 188 -7.78 -10.08 -2.76
C LEU A 188 -7.79 -11.26 -3.72
N GLU A 189 -8.85 -12.08 -3.73
CA GLU A 189 -9.02 -13.21 -4.64
C GLU A 189 -8.93 -12.80 -6.11
N LYS A 190 -9.55 -11.67 -6.47
CA LYS A 190 -9.50 -11.12 -7.84
C LYS A 190 -8.10 -10.69 -8.25
N ASN A 191 -7.32 -10.07 -7.36
CA ASN A 191 -6.00 -9.51 -7.67
C ASN A 191 -4.86 -10.51 -7.44
N PHE A 192 -5.10 -11.54 -6.63
CA PHE A 192 -4.17 -12.61 -6.29
C PHE A 192 -4.87 -13.96 -6.42
N PRO A 193 -5.25 -14.40 -7.66
CA PRO A 193 -5.96 -15.64 -7.83
C PRO A 193 -5.13 -16.84 -7.40
N GLU A 194 -5.80 -17.90 -6.97
CA GLU A 194 -5.21 -19.20 -6.71
C GLU A 194 -4.44 -19.68 -7.95
N LYS A 195 -3.29 -20.31 -7.75
CA LYS A 195 -2.48 -20.88 -8.84
C LYS A 195 -2.50 -22.40 -8.83
#